data_cf4c721a9069dfd5d821e9a96c3daebe
#
_entry.id   cf4c721a9069dfd5d821e9a96c3daebe
#
_cell.length_a   1.000
_cell.length_b   1.000
_cell.length_c   1.000
_cell.angle_alpha   90.00
_cell.angle_beta   90.00
_cell.angle_gamma   90.00
#
_symmetry.space_group_name_H-M   'P 1'
#
loop_
_entity.id
_entity.type
_entity.pdbx_description
1 polymer ?
#
loop_
_entity_poly.entity_id
_entity_poly.type
_entity_poly.pdbx_seq_one_letter_code
_entity_poly.pdbx_strand_id
1 'polypeptide(L)'
;MGIVVIGDVFIDIKGYSTSPYIPQGRNAGAILQIHGGVGRNVVEDIANVELEPTFVGLVDNDAMGEDVIQKLKRHKVDTRYMRKVKDGMGTWLAVFDHEGDVVGSISKRPDHAPIERILDEQGDEIFRDADSIVIEIDLDKEIVKKTFSYAEKYNKKVYAIVSNMSIAIERRDFIRRTACFVCNQQEAGILFSEDYENVTPEEMADILEERIRSAKIPQMVVTMGGKGAVYADQNGNKGIYPALKVDVVDTTGAGDSFFAGVCMGLTYGKTLREACGIGTRFASTVICTSENICPRFMPEEFGLER
;
A
#
# COMPACT_ATOMS: atom_id res chain seq x y z
N MET A 1 6.65 -10.02 17.82
CA MET A 1 6.78 -9.92 16.35
C MET A 1 6.01 -8.68 15.93
N GLY A 2 6.44 -7.96 14.91
CA GLY A 2 5.75 -6.75 14.46
C GLY A 2 4.58 -7.05 13.50
N ILE A 3 4.27 -6.07 12.66
CA ILE A 3 3.29 -6.21 11.59
C ILE A 3 3.86 -7.10 10.48
N VAL A 4 3.10 -8.07 10.03
CA VAL A 4 3.45 -8.91 8.88
C VAL A 4 2.87 -8.30 7.61
N VAL A 5 3.70 -8.03 6.61
CA VAL A 5 3.28 -7.49 5.32
C VAL A 5 3.48 -8.56 4.24
N ILE A 6 2.45 -8.81 3.45
CA ILE A 6 2.48 -9.74 2.30
C ILE A 6 2.18 -8.94 1.05
N GLY A 7 3.13 -8.89 0.13
CA GLY A 7 2.97 -8.07 -1.05
C GLY A 7 4.12 -8.19 -2.04
N ASP A 8 4.01 -7.43 -3.10
CA ASP A 8 4.94 -7.43 -4.21
C ASP A 8 6.10 -6.45 -4.03
N VAL A 9 7.21 -6.80 -4.66
CA VAL A 9 8.31 -5.90 -4.97
C VAL A 9 8.27 -5.60 -6.46
N PHE A 10 8.37 -4.33 -6.81
CA PHE A 10 8.48 -3.89 -8.21
C PHE A 10 9.77 -3.12 -8.44
N ILE A 11 10.20 -3.11 -9.69
CA ILE A 11 11.16 -2.14 -10.20
C ILE A 11 10.39 -1.21 -11.14
N ASP A 12 10.34 0.05 -10.76
CA ASP A 12 9.73 1.09 -11.57
C ASP A 12 10.78 1.69 -12.49
N ILE A 13 10.56 1.56 -13.79
CA ILE A 13 11.41 2.12 -14.85
C ILE A 13 10.67 3.31 -15.43
N LYS A 14 11.14 4.51 -15.11
CA LYS A 14 10.51 5.78 -15.50
C LYS A 14 11.38 6.46 -16.56
N GLY A 15 10.85 6.63 -17.78
CA GLY A 15 11.49 7.38 -18.87
C GLY A 15 10.88 8.76 -19.03
N TYR A 16 11.69 9.81 -18.89
CA TYR A 16 11.25 11.20 -19.00
C TYR A 16 11.79 11.82 -20.29
N SER A 17 10.91 12.28 -21.17
CA SER A 17 11.31 13.01 -22.38
C SER A 17 11.75 14.44 -22.02
N THR A 18 12.89 14.88 -22.59
CA THR A 18 13.38 16.26 -22.39
C THR A 18 12.76 17.28 -23.35
N SER A 19 11.96 16.82 -24.30
CA SER A 19 11.27 17.64 -25.32
C SER A 19 9.84 17.12 -25.50
N PRO A 20 8.96 17.82 -26.22
CA PRO A 20 7.65 17.30 -26.58
C PRO A 20 7.73 15.88 -27.11
N TYR A 21 6.96 14.98 -26.50
CA TYR A 21 6.99 13.56 -26.82
C TYR A 21 6.55 13.29 -28.26
N ILE A 22 7.36 12.55 -29.01
CA ILE A 22 7.09 12.18 -30.39
C ILE A 22 6.59 10.73 -30.41
N PRO A 23 5.26 10.48 -30.60
CA PRO A 23 4.75 9.13 -30.76
C PRO A 23 5.44 8.39 -31.92
N GLN A 24 5.79 7.12 -31.72
CA GLN A 24 6.48 6.27 -32.72
C GLN A 24 7.88 6.79 -33.12
N GLY A 25 8.36 7.85 -32.49
CA GLY A 25 9.66 8.45 -32.71
C GLY A 25 10.70 8.04 -31.66
N ARG A 26 11.94 8.49 -31.87
CA ARG A 26 13.02 8.37 -30.89
C ARG A 26 13.07 9.65 -30.05
N ASN A 27 12.77 9.53 -28.77
CA ASN A 27 12.79 10.62 -27.82
C ASN A 27 14.10 10.59 -27.01
N ALA A 28 14.77 11.73 -26.89
CA ALA A 28 15.89 11.89 -25.97
C ALA A 28 15.34 12.18 -24.56
N GLY A 29 16.01 11.66 -23.53
CA GLY A 29 15.52 11.84 -22.18
C GLY A 29 16.37 11.17 -21.11
N ALA A 30 15.84 11.14 -19.88
CA ALA A 30 16.41 10.44 -18.73
C ALA A 30 15.65 9.15 -18.47
N ILE A 31 16.34 8.15 -17.94
CA ILE A 31 15.70 6.90 -17.46
C ILE A 31 16.13 6.70 -16.01
N LEU A 32 15.15 6.50 -15.15
CA LEU A 32 15.34 6.19 -13.74
C LEU A 32 14.83 4.79 -13.46
N GLN A 33 15.55 4.07 -12.60
CA GLN A 33 15.10 2.80 -12.02
C GLN A 33 15.03 2.98 -10.52
N ILE A 34 13.86 2.73 -9.94
CA ILE A 34 13.64 2.86 -8.50
C ILE A 34 12.94 1.61 -7.96
N HIS A 35 13.19 1.31 -6.70
CA HIS A 35 12.45 0.25 -6.03
C HIS A 35 11.00 0.70 -5.84
N GLY A 36 10.07 -0.10 -6.31
CA GLY A 36 8.63 0.07 -6.22
C GLY A 36 7.95 -1.12 -5.56
N GLY A 37 6.65 -1.21 -5.74
CA GLY A 37 5.79 -2.22 -5.15
C GLY A 37 5.10 -1.72 -3.88
N VAL A 38 3.76 -1.83 -3.87
CA VAL A 38 2.92 -1.34 -2.77
C VAL A 38 3.30 -2.01 -1.45
N GLY A 39 3.42 -3.34 -1.40
CA GLY A 39 3.82 -4.07 -0.20
C GLY A 39 5.22 -3.71 0.27
N ARG A 40 6.17 -3.54 -0.67
CA ARG A 40 7.53 -3.13 -0.33
C ARG A 40 7.55 -1.69 0.23
N ASN A 41 6.80 -0.74 -0.34
CA ASN A 41 6.70 0.62 0.18
C ASN A 41 6.13 0.60 1.61
N VAL A 42 5.02 -0.08 1.82
CA VAL A 42 4.35 -0.17 3.13
C VAL A 42 5.25 -0.77 4.19
N VAL A 43 5.97 -1.87 3.91
CA VAL A 43 6.85 -2.48 4.91
C VAL A 43 8.02 -1.57 5.28
N GLU A 44 8.56 -0.82 4.32
CA GLU A 44 9.66 0.12 4.55
C GLU A 44 9.17 1.34 5.35
N ASP A 45 7.96 1.85 5.08
CA ASP A 45 7.34 2.92 5.87
C ASP A 45 7.11 2.51 7.32
N ILE A 46 6.63 1.30 7.57
CA ILE A 46 6.48 0.75 8.93
C ILE A 46 7.84 0.67 9.63
N ALA A 47 8.87 0.21 8.92
CA ALA A 47 10.21 0.10 9.46
C ALA A 47 10.85 1.47 9.73
N ASN A 48 10.50 2.49 8.96
CA ASN A 48 10.97 3.86 9.16
C ASN A 48 10.42 4.53 10.44
N VAL A 49 9.47 3.90 11.11
CA VAL A 49 8.98 4.31 12.45
C VAL A 49 9.60 3.44 13.55
N GLU A 50 10.77 2.86 13.32
CA GLU A 50 11.49 1.97 14.26
C GLU A 50 10.64 0.76 14.75
N LEU A 51 9.58 0.41 14.01
CA LEU A 51 8.88 -0.86 14.15
C LEU A 51 9.59 -1.91 13.29
N GLU A 52 9.66 -3.13 13.77
CA GLU A 52 10.37 -4.23 13.08
C GLU A 52 9.34 -5.12 12.35
N PRO A 53 8.88 -4.71 11.15
CA PRO A 53 7.90 -5.50 10.40
C PRO A 53 8.57 -6.72 9.76
N THR A 54 7.75 -7.73 9.48
CA THR A 54 8.16 -8.91 8.70
C THR A 54 7.63 -8.79 7.29
N PHE A 55 8.45 -9.04 6.28
CA PHE A 55 8.01 -9.03 4.88
C PHE A 55 7.98 -10.43 4.27
N VAL A 56 6.83 -10.79 3.72
CA VAL A 56 6.62 -12.00 2.91
C VAL A 56 6.47 -11.58 1.46
N GLY A 57 7.46 -11.87 0.65
CA GLY A 57 7.49 -11.43 -0.75
C GLY A 57 8.62 -12.09 -1.55
N LEU A 58 8.73 -11.68 -2.79
CA LEU A 58 9.70 -12.23 -3.73
C LEU A 58 10.64 -11.15 -4.27
N VAL A 59 11.85 -11.55 -4.62
CA VAL A 59 12.78 -10.73 -5.41
C VAL A 59 13.45 -11.58 -6.47
N ASP A 60 14.01 -10.92 -7.48
CA ASP A 60 14.80 -11.62 -8.51
C ASP A 60 16.09 -12.19 -7.94
N ASN A 61 16.56 -13.27 -8.53
CA ASN A 61 17.82 -13.91 -8.16
C ASN A 61 19.01 -13.25 -8.88
N ASP A 62 19.14 -11.95 -8.72
CA ASP A 62 20.15 -11.11 -9.34
C ASP A 62 20.64 -10.00 -8.40
N ALA A 63 21.45 -9.07 -8.92
CA ALA A 63 22.00 -7.96 -8.16
C ALA A 63 20.92 -6.96 -7.69
N MET A 64 19.85 -6.76 -8.47
CA MET A 64 18.76 -5.86 -8.12
C MET A 64 17.95 -6.42 -6.95
N GLY A 65 17.62 -7.73 -7.01
CA GLY A 65 16.92 -8.39 -5.90
C GLY A 65 17.74 -8.43 -4.62
N GLU A 66 19.09 -8.58 -4.73
CA GLU A 66 19.97 -8.46 -3.56
C GLU A 66 19.94 -7.04 -2.98
N ASP A 67 19.98 -6.00 -3.83
CA ASP A 67 19.95 -4.61 -3.37
C ASP A 67 18.65 -4.28 -2.61
N VAL A 68 17.50 -4.75 -3.11
CA VAL A 68 16.21 -4.63 -2.39
C VAL A 68 16.29 -5.26 -1.00
N ILE A 69 16.77 -6.51 -0.90
CA ILE A 69 16.89 -7.21 0.40
C ILE A 69 17.82 -6.44 1.34
N GLN A 70 18.96 -5.97 0.85
CA GLN A 70 19.92 -5.23 1.67
C GLN A 70 19.36 -3.88 2.12
N LYS A 71 18.59 -3.19 1.28
CA LYS A 71 17.90 -1.95 1.65
C LYS A 71 16.90 -2.22 2.77
N LEU A 72 16.03 -3.21 2.64
CA LEU A 72 15.05 -3.59 3.65
C LEU A 72 15.71 -3.98 4.98
N LYS A 73 16.79 -4.75 4.95
CA LYS A 73 17.56 -5.10 6.17
C LYS A 73 18.16 -3.87 6.88
N ARG A 74 18.68 -2.90 6.11
CA ARG A 74 19.18 -1.63 6.70
C ARG A 74 18.09 -0.86 7.42
N HIS A 75 16.83 -0.99 6.99
CA HIS A 75 15.65 -0.43 7.64
C HIS A 75 15.06 -1.34 8.73
N LYS A 76 15.76 -2.42 9.11
CA LYS A 76 15.34 -3.37 10.16
C LYS A 76 14.09 -4.19 9.82
N VAL A 77 13.76 -4.35 8.53
CA VAL A 77 12.72 -5.30 8.09
C VAL A 77 13.23 -6.72 8.27
N ASP A 78 12.41 -7.58 8.88
CA ASP A 78 12.67 -9.02 8.89
C ASP A 78 12.37 -9.61 7.51
N THR A 79 13.43 -10.02 6.81
CA THR A 79 13.39 -10.53 5.43
C THR A 79 13.51 -12.06 5.36
N ARG A 80 13.36 -12.80 6.49
CA ARG A 80 13.53 -14.26 6.53
C ARG A 80 12.56 -14.99 5.59
N TYR A 81 11.40 -14.42 5.36
CA TYR A 81 10.35 -15.00 4.50
C TYR A 81 10.33 -14.40 3.10
N MET A 82 11.36 -13.68 2.71
CA MET A 82 11.57 -13.33 1.30
C MET A 82 12.29 -14.45 0.57
N ARG A 83 11.93 -14.68 -0.68
CA ARG A 83 12.59 -15.69 -1.55
C ARG A 83 13.15 -15.02 -2.79
N LYS A 84 14.37 -15.47 -3.16
CA LYS A 84 14.98 -15.14 -4.43
C LYS A 84 14.55 -16.19 -5.45
N VAL A 85 13.85 -15.75 -6.49
CA VAL A 85 13.37 -16.61 -7.57
C VAL A 85 13.63 -15.96 -8.92
N LYS A 86 13.52 -16.72 -9.99
CA LYS A 86 13.54 -16.14 -11.31
C LYS A 86 12.24 -15.36 -11.53
N ASP A 87 12.32 -14.15 -12.06
CA ASP A 87 11.15 -13.27 -12.27
C ASP A 87 10.31 -13.03 -11.01
N GLY A 88 10.98 -12.86 -9.85
CA GLY A 88 10.33 -12.66 -8.55
C GLY A 88 9.86 -11.23 -8.30
N MET A 89 10.33 -10.27 -9.10
CA MET A 89 9.89 -8.88 -9.01
C MET A 89 8.97 -8.51 -10.17
N GLY A 90 7.99 -7.67 -9.87
CA GLY A 90 7.22 -6.99 -10.89
C GLY A 90 8.04 -5.89 -11.58
N THR A 91 7.59 -5.42 -12.71
CA THR A 91 8.18 -4.28 -13.41
C THR A 91 7.08 -3.36 -13.88
N TRP A 92 7.18 -2.08 -13.54
CA TRP A 92 6.36 -1.04 -14.12
C TRP A 92 7.24 -0.14 -15.00
N LEU A 93 7.02 -0.20 -16.30
CA LEU A 93 7.65 0.67 -17.28
C LEU A 93 6.68 1.79 -17.61
N ALA A 94 7.06 3.06 -17.37
CA ALA A 94 6.27 4.21 -17.72
C ALA A 94 7.10 5.23 -18.52
N VAL A 95 6.46 5.84 -19.50
CA VAL A 95 7.04 6.94 -20.29
C VAL A 95 6.26 8.20 -19.96
N PHE A 96 6.99 9.24 -19.62
CA PHE A 96 6.48 10.56 -19.29
C PHE A 96 6.89 11.55 -20.39
N ASP A 97 6.00 12.45 -20.73
CA ASP A 97 6.35 13.59 -21.57
C ASP A 97 7.13 14.66 -20.79
N HIS A 98 7.41 15.78 -21.44
CA HIS A 98 8.14 16.90 -20.84
C HIS A 98 7.31 17.72 -19.84
N GLU A 99 5.99 17.51 -19.78
CA GLU A 99 5.08 18.11 -18.81
C GLU A 99 4.90 17.23 -17.56
N GLY A 100 5.42 15.97 -17.63
CA GLY A 100 5.34 14.99 -16.55
C GLY A 100 4.12 14.09 -16.62
N ASP A 101 3.37 14.12 -17.73
CA ASP A 101 2.21 13.26 -17.93
C ASP A 101 2.62 11.90 -18.50
N VAL A 102 1.95 10.84 -18.04
CA VAL A 102 2.19 9.48 -18.53
C VAL A 102 1.59 9.30 -19.91
N VAL A 103 2.43 9.13 -20.92
CA VAL A 103 2.02 8.89 -22.30
C VAL A 103 1.85 7.40 -22.63
N GLY A 104 2.34 6.50 -21.78
CA GLY A 104 2.16 5.06 -21.89
C GLY A 104 2.85 4.31 -20.77
N SER A 105 2.28 3.16 -20.40
CA SER A 105 2.89 2.29 -19.39
C SER A 105 2.61 0.81 -19.66
N ILE A 106 3.49 -0.06 -19.18
CA ILE A 106 3.36 -1.52 -19.18
C ILE A 106 3.71 -2.01 -17.79
N SER A 107 2.84 -2.85 -17.22
CA SER A 107 3.09 -3.50 -15.95
C SER A 107 3.21 -5.01 -16.12
N LYS A 108 4.31 -5.59 -15.64
CA LYS A 108 4.53 -7.04 -15.55
C LYS A 108 4.43 -7.43 -14.09
N ARG A 109 3.54 -8.34 -13.75
CA ARG A 109 3.46 -8.92 -12.39
C ARG A 109 4.35 -10.16 -12.26
N PRO A 110 4.86 -10.46 -11.06
CA PRO A 110 5.60 -11.70 -10.82
C PRO A 110 4.67 -12.93 -10.77
N ASP A 111 5.26 -14.13 -10.82
CA ASP A 111 4.57 -15.37 -10.47
C ASP A 111 4.50 -15.50 -8.94
N HIS A 112 3.32 -15.51 -8.39
CA HIS A 112 3.10 -15.54 -6.94
C HIS A 112 3.13 -16.95 -6.32
N ALA A 113 3.22 -18.03 -7.12
CA ALA A 113 3.26 -19.40 -6.60
C ALA A 113 4.32 -19.63 -5.51
N PRO A 114 5.51 -18.98 -5.52
CA PRO A 114 6.45 -19.11 -4.42
C PRO A 114 5.97 -18.50 -3.11
N ILE A 115 5.17 -17.42 -3.13
CA ILE A 115 4.55 -16.85 -1.89
C ILE A 115 3.58 -17.86 -1.30
N GLU A 116 2.77 -18.50 -2.14
CA GLU A 116 1.83 -19.54 -1.68
C GLU A 116 2.57 -20.68 -0.96
N ARG A 117 3.70 -21.13 -1.51
CA ARG A 117 4.54 -22.17 -0.86
C ARG A 117 5.12 -21.71 0.48
N ILE A 118 5.57 -20.43 0.58
CA ILE A 118 6.03 -19.87 1.87
C ILE A 118 4.93 -19.98 2.93
N LEU A 119 3.69 -19.63 2.56
CA LEU A 119 2.56 -19.69 3.48
C LEU A 119 2.20 -21.13 3.87
N ASP A 120 2.31 -22.09 2.95
CA ASP A 120 2.09 -23.52 3.25
C ASP A 120 3.13 -24.08 4.21
N GLU A 121 4.39 -23.74 4.02
CA GLU A 121 5.52 -24.27 4.77
C GLU A 121 5.73 -23.58 6.12
N GLN A 122 5.51 -22.26 6.20
CA GLN A 122 5.94 -21.41 7.30
C GLN A 122 4.81 -20.51 7.86
N GLY A 123 3.57 -20.64 7.37
CA GLY A 123 2.46 -19.76 7.77
C GLY A 123 2.22 -19.76 9.28
N ASP A 124 2.30 -20.90 9.94
CA ASP A 124 2.12 -20.97 11.41
C ASP A 124 3.20 -20.15 12.16
N GLU A 125 4.45 -20.16 11.68
CA GLU A 125 5.53 -19.37 12.27
C GLU A 125 5.34 -17.89 11.99
N ILE A 126 4.95 -17.53 10.76
CA ILE A 126 4.75 -16.15 10.31
C ILE A 126 3.62 -15.46 11.10
N PHE A 127 2.49 -16.10 11.27
CA PHE A 127 1.27 -15.43 11.75
C PHE A 127 1.00 -15.56 13.25
N ARG A 128 1.55 -16.57 13.92
CA ARG A 128 1.25 -16.84 15.35
C ARG A 128 1.48 -15.64 16.24
N ASP A 129 2.63 -15.01 16.12
CA ASP A 129 3.08 -13.93 17.00
C ASP A 129 3.02 -12.55 16.32
N ALA A 130 2.37 -12.44 15.15
CA ALA A 130 2.16 -11.18 14.46
C ALA A 130 1.26 -10.26 15.30
N ASP A 131 1.52 -8.95 15.29
CA ASP A 131 0.65 -7.94 15.92
C ASP A 131 -0.60 -7.72 15.05
N SER A 132 -0.40 -7.63 13.74
CA SER A 132 -1.44 -7.59 12.70
C SER A 132 -0.86 -8.02 11.35
N ILE A 133 -1.71 -8.11 10.35
CA ILE A 133 -1.37 -8.54 9.00
C ILE A 133 -1.76 -7.44 8.01
N VAL A 134 -0.86 -7.09 7.11
CA VAL A 134 -1.10 -6.28 5.93
C VAL A 134 -1.03 -7.18 4.70
N ILE A 135 -1.96 -7.01 3.77
CA ILE A 135 -1.96 -7.75 2.50
C ILE A 135 -2.33 -6.84 1.33
N GLU A 136 -1.62 -6.97 0.21
CA GLU A 136 -2.12 -6.51 -1.08
C GLU A 136 -3.27 -7.43 -1.51
N ILE A 137 -4.49 -6.90 -1.49
CA ILE A 137 -5.71 -7.70 -1.68
C ILE A 137 -5.85 -8.24 -3.10
N ASP A 138 -5.15 -7.66 -4.04
CA ASP A 138 -5.13 -8.07 -5.45
C ASP A 138 -4.03 -9.11 -5.78
N LEU A 139 -3.34 -9.66 -4.78
CA LEU A 139 -2.54 -10.88 -4.93
C LEU A 139 -3.42 -12.08 -5.36
N ASP A 140 -2.79 -13.17 -5.73
CA ASP A 140 -3.49 -14.39 -6.14
C ASP A 140 -4.47 -14.86 -5.06
N LYS A 141 -5.65 -15.29 -5.50
CA LYS A 141 -6.77 -15.63 -4.61
C LYS A 141 -6.42 -16.65 -3.52
N GLU A 142 -5.57 -17.63 -3.84
CA GLU A 142 -5.18 -18.65 -2.86
C GLU A 142 -4.25 -18.07 -1.78
N ILE A 143 -3.40 -17.10 -2.11
CA ILE A 143 -2.58 -16.38 -1.11
C ILE A 143 -3.49 -15.61 -0.16
N VAL A 144 -4.45 -14.85 -0.73
CA VAL A 144 -5.42 -14.09 0.07
C VAL A 144 -6.20 -15.02 0.99
N LYS A 145 -6.73 -16.13 0.45
CA LYS A 145 -7.49 -17.12 1.21
C LYS A 145 -6.67 -17.74 2.36
N LYS A 146 -5.42 -18.15 2.10
CA LYS A 146 -4.51 -18.69 3.13
C LYS A 146 -4.23 -17.66 4.22
N THR A 147 -3.93 -16.41 3.82
CA THR A 147 -3.69 -15.30 4.77
C THR A 147 -4.87 -15.11 5.71
N PHE A 148 -6.09 -15.05 5.19
CA PHE A 148 -7.29 -14.90 6.03
C PHE A 148 -7.57 -16.14 6.89
N SER A 149 -7.22 -17.33 6.42
CA SER A 149 -7.35 -18.57 7.23
C SER A 149 -6.38 -18.54 8.42
N TYR A 150 -5.13 -18.11 8.23
CA TYR A 150 -4.19 -17.93 9.33
C TYR A 150 -4.60 -16.77 10.27
N ALA A 151 -5.13 -15.68 9.71
CA ALA A 151 -5.63 -14.58 10.51
C ALA A 151 -6.76 -15.03 11.46
N GLU A 152 -7.70 -15.84 10.98
CA GLU A 152 -8.74 -16.45 11.83
C GLU A 152 -8.16 -17.41 12.85
N LYS A 153 -7.25 -18.31 12.44
CA LYS A 153 -6.60 -19.28 13.32
C LYS A 153 -5.91 -18.62 14.51
N TYR A 154 -5.25 -17.47 14.29
CA TYR A 154 -4.48 -16.77 15.30
C TYR A 154 -5.15 -15.48 15.83
N ASN A 155 -6.41 -15.26 15.46
CA ASN A 155 -7.19 -14.07 15.84
C ASN A 155 -6.46 -12.76 15.55
N LYS A 156 -5.94 -12.60 14.33
CA LYS A 156 -5.20 -11.40 13.89
C LYS A 156 -6.07 -10.50 13.02
N LYS A 157 -5.92 -9.19 13.19
CA LYS A 157 -6.53 -8.21 12.31
C LYS A 157 -5.81 -8.19 10.96
N VAL A 158 -6.57 -8.10 9.87
CA VAL A 158 -6.05 -7.95 8.51
C VAL A 158 -6.41 -6.56 8.00
N TYR A 159 -5.42 -5.84 7.52
CA TYR A 159 -5.56 -4.57 6.81
C TYR A 159 -5.22 -4.81 5.34
N ALA A 160 -6.04 -4.30 4.44
CA ALA A 160 -5.84 -4.50 3.02
C ALA A 160 -5.58 -3.19 2.29
N ILE A 161 -4.59 -3.23 1.44
CA ILE A 161 -4.28 -2.19 0.45
C ILE A 161 -4.42 -2.81 -0.95
N VAL A 162 -4.57 -1.97 -1.95
CA VAL A 162 -4.76 -2.38 -3.34
C VAL A 162 -3.74 -1.69 -4.24
N SER A 163 -3.14 -2.46 -5.16
CA SER A 163 -2.34 -1.92 -6.25
C SER A 163 -3.13 -1.90 -7.57
N ASN A 164 -4.06 -2.85 -7.76
CA ASN A 164 -4.92 -2.94 -8.93
C ASN A 164 -6.37 -3.21 -8.54
N MET A 165 -7.20 -2.16 -8.54
CA MET A 165 -8.60 -2.25 -8.13
C MET A 165 -9.43 -3.14 -9.04
N SER A 166 -9.12 -3.26 -10.33
CA SER A 166 -9.82 -4.15 -11.25
C SER A 166 -9.71 -5.63 -10.86
N ILE A 167 -8.60 -6.01 -10.20
CA ILE A 167 -8.42 -7.34 -9.63
C ILE A 167 -9.05 -7.42 -8.24
N ALA A 168 -8.89 -6.37 -7.42
CA ALA A 168 -9.38 -6.34 -6.04
C ALA A 168 -10.91 -6.49 -5.94
N ILE A 169 -11.68 -6.00 -6.93
CA ILE A 169 -13.15 -6.18 -6.95
C ILE A 169 -13.59 -7.64 -6.99
N GLU A 170 -12.75 -8.54 -7.50
CA GLU A 170 -13.00 -9.98 -7.44
C GLU A 170 -12.77 -10.57 -6.04
N ARG A 171 -12.23 -9.78 -5.12
CA ARG A 171 -11.89 -10.14 -3.72
C ARG A 171 -12.84 -9.49 -2.70
N ARG A 172 -14.04 -9.03 -3.13
CA ARG A 172 -15.02 -8.34 -2.26
C ARG A 172 -15.34 -9.12 -0.99
N ASP A 173 -15.38 -10.45 -1.06
CA ASP A 173 -15.64 -11.29 0.10
C ASP A 173 -14.53 -11.23 1.16
N PHE A 174 -13.29 -10.99 0.75
CA PHE A 174 -12.18 -10.78 1.66
C PHE A 174 -12.12 -9.33 2.16
N ILE A 175 -12.46 -8.34 1.33
CA ILE A 175 -12.54 -6.93 1.75
C ILE A 175 -13.51 -6.78 2.93
N ARG A 176 -14.62 -7.49 2.95
CA ARG A 176 -15.58 -7.52 4.08
C ARG A 176 -15.03 -8.08 5.37
N ARG A 177 -13.95 -8.83 5.32
CA ARG A 177 -13.29 -9.48 6.47
C ARG A 177 -12.07 -8.71 6.95
N THR A 178 -11.69 -7.62 6.29
CA THR A 178 -10.60 -6.75 6.72
C THR A 178 -11.03 -5.95 7.95
N ALA A 179 -10.07 -5.63 8.82
CA ALA A 179 -10.32 -4.71 9.92
C ALA A 179 -10.47 -3.27 9.41
N CYS A 180 -9.71 -2.91 8.39
CA CYS A 180 -9.86 -1.64 7.66
C CYS A 180 -9.41 -1.85 6.21
N PHE A 181 -10.14 -1.23 5.27
CA PHE A 181 -9.79 -1.14 3.87
C PHE A 181 -9.51 0.30 3.49
N VAL A 182 -8.42 0.56 2.82
CA VAL A 182 -8.02 1.90 2.39
C VAL A 182 -7.87 1.93 0.88
N CYS A 183 -8.45 2.92 0.24
CA CYS A 183 -8.33 3.16 -1.20
C CYS A 183 -8.45 4.65 -1.51
N ASN A 184 -8.20 5.05 -2.76
CA ASN A 184 -8.45 6.40 -3.20
C ASN A 184 -9.90 6.60 -3.71
N GLN A 185 -10.26 7.83 -4.04
CA GLN A 185 -11.60 8.22 -4.50
C GLN A 185 -12.02 7.49 -5.77
N GLN A 186 -11.10 7.33 -6.73
CA GLN A 186 -11.36 6.61 -7.98
C GLN A 186 -11.57 5.11 -7.74
N GLU A 187 -10.74 4.51 -6.89
CA GLU A 187 -10.84 3.10 -6.51
C GLU A 187 -12.13 2.81 -5.75
N ALA A 188 -12.57 3.72 -4.87
CA ALA A 188 -13.87 3.63 -4.22
C ALA A 188 -15.01 3.65 -5.24
N GLY A 189 -14.91 4.48 -6.28
CA GLY A 189 -15.86 4.51 -7.39
C GLY A 189 -15.94 3.15 -8.13
N ILE A 190 -14.79 2.54 -8.42
CA ILE A 190 -14.73 1.21 -9.03
C ILE A 190 -15.35 0.16 -8.09
N LEU A 191 -15.03 0.18 -6.81
CA LEU A 191 -15.52 -0.77 -5.81
C LEU A 191 -17.05 -0.76 -5.72
N PHE A 192 -17.64 0.43 -5.72
CA PHE A 192 -19.08 0.62 -5.56
C PHE A 192 -19.83 0.79 -6.89
N SER A 193 -19.10 0.80 -8.03
CA SER A 193 -19.63 1.00 -9.38
C SER A 193 -20.35 2.35 -9.55
N GLU A 194 -19.71 3.40 -9.03
CA GLU A 194 -20.19 4.78 -9.05
C GLU A 194 -19.06 5.74 -9.42
N ASP A 195 -19.41 6.97 -9.80
CA ASP A 195 -18.44 8.04 -10.06
C ASP A 195 -18.41 9.02 -8.87
N TYR A 196 -17.26 9.15 -8.27
CA TYR A 196 -17.03 10.05 -7.13
C TYR A 196 -16.07 11.21 -7.45
N GLU A 197 -15.69 11.43 -8.70
CA GLU A 197 -14.64 12.41 -9.07
C GLU A 197 -14.94 13.82 -8.54
N ASN A 198 -16.20 14.26 -8.64
CA ASN A 198 -16.62 15.61 -8.27
C ASN A 198 -17.23 15.70 -6.86
N VAL A 199 -17.19 14.63 -6.09
CA VAL A 199 -17.78 14.58 -4.73
C VAL A 199 -16.91 15.36 -3.74
N THR A 200 -17.55 16.13 -2.87
CA THR A 200 -16.86 16.82 -1.77
C THR A 200 -16.52 15.84 -0.63
N PRO A 201 -15.58 16.17 0.26
CA PRO A 201 -15.31 15.33 1.42
C PRO A 201 -16.52 15.11 2.33
N GLU A 202 -17.37 16.11 2.49
CA GLU A 202 -18.60 16.05 3.30
C GLU A 202 -19.61 15.06 2.68
N GLU A 203 -19.87 15.18 1.40
CA GLU A 203 -20.73 14.24 0.66
C GLU A 203 -20.14 12.82 0.67
N MET A 204 -18.81 12.70 0.50
CA MET A 204 -18.15 11.41 0.53
C MET A 204 -18.26 10.74 1.90
N ALA A 205 -18.27 11.48 3.00
CA ALA A 205 -18.46 10.93 4.34
C ALA A 205 -19.86 10.30 4.51
N ASP A 206 -20.89 10.93 3.98
CA ASP A 206 -22.26 10.41 4.01
C ASP A 206 -22.40 9.17 3.10
N ILE A 207 -21.87 9.25 1.90
CA ILE A 207 -21.84 8.13 0.93
C ILE A 207 -21.09 6.94 1.55
N LEU A 208 -19.89 7.17 2.10
CA LEU A 208 -19.05 6.11 2.64
C LEU A 208 -19.74 5.35 3.77
N GLU A 209 -20.40 6.06 4.70
CA GLU A 209 -21.17 5.44 5.79
C GLU A 209 -22.26 4.51 5.25
N GLU A 210 -23.02 4.93 4.23
CA GLU A 210 -24.05 4.11 3.61
C GLU A 210 -23.46 2.88 2.89
N ARG A 211 -22.39 3.09 2.11
CA ARG A 211 -21.76 2.05 1.30
C ARG A 211 -21.11 0.96 2.14
N ILE A 212 -20.35 1.32 3.18
CA ILE A 212 -19.72 0.31 4.05
C ILE A 212 -20.77 -0.51 4.80
N ARG A 213 -21.89 0.10 5.20
CA ARG A 213 -22.98 -0.60 5.86
C ARG A 213 -23.63 -1.63 4.93
N SER A 214 -23.96 -1.24 3.70
CA SER A 214 -24.56 -2.12 2.70
C SER A 214 -23.58 -3.22 2.24
N ALA A 215 -22.30 -2.89 2.05
CA ALA A 215 -21.24 -3.81 1.66
C ALA A 215 -20.71 -4.66 2.83
N LYS A 216 -21.08 -4.37 4.08
CA LYS A 216 -20.61 -5.03 5.31
C LYS A 216 -19.08 -4.92 5.47
N ILE A 217 -18.49 -3.78 5.11
CA ILE A 217 -17.07 -3.49 5.33
C ILE A 217 -16.93 -2.90 6.74
N PRO A 218 -16.10 -3.45 7.64
CA PRO A 218 -16.02 -2.98 9.04
C PRO A 218 -15.58 -1.53 9.19
N GLN A 219 -14.49 -1.15 8.53
CA GLN A 219 -13.97 0.21 8.48
C GLN A 219 -13.39 0.48 7.09
N MET A 220 -13.52 1.71 6.63
CA MET A 220 -12.96 2.12 5.35
C MET A 220 -12.47 3.56 5.40
N VAL A 221 -11.37 3.82 4.71
CA VAL A 221 -10.83 5.15 4.50
C VAL A 221 -10.68 5.39 3.01
N VAL A 222 -11.12 6.56 2.55
CA VAL A 222 -10.98 7.01 1.17
C VAL A 222 -10.10 8.25 1.14
N THR A 223 -8.94 8.16 0.48
CA THR A 223 -8.07 9.31 0.27
C THR A 223 -8.58 10.14 -0.91
N MET A 224 -8.56 11.48 -0.75
CA MET A 224 -9.07 12.44 -1.73
C MET A 224 -7.99 13.48 -2.13
N GLY A 225 -6.71 13.06 -2.14
CA GLY A 225 -5.58 13.92 -2.48
C GLY A 225 -5.52 15.17 -1.61
N GLY A 226 -5.40 16.35 -2.22
CA GLY A 226 -5.34 17.63 -1.51
C GLY A 226 -6.60 17.99 -0.70
N LYS A 227 -7.70 17.24 -0.85
CA LYS A 227 -8.92 17.39 -0.03
C LYS A 227 -8.83 16.61 1.31
N GLY A 228 -7.82 15.77 1.50
CA GLY A 228 -7.62 14.97 2.72
C GLY A 228 -8.10 13.53 2.60
N ALA A 229 -8.62 12.99 3.69
CA ALA A 229 -9.14 11.62 3.76
C ALA A 229 -10.50 11.60 4.47
N VAL A 230 -11.37 10.74 4.00
CA VAL A 230 -12.69 10.49 4.59
C VAL A 230 -12.69 9.08 5.17
N TYR A 231 -13.26 8.91 6.35
CA TYR A 231 -13.32 7.61 7.01
C TYR A 231 -14.71 7.33 7.57
N ALA A 232 -15.08 6.06 7.61
CA ALA A 232 -16.29 5.59 8.29
C ALA A 232 -16.12 4.18 8.84
N ASP A 233 -16.91 3.83 9.88
CA ASP A 233 -16.99 2.48 10.43
C ASP A 233 -18.46 2.00 10.60
N GLN A 234 -18.63 0.71 10.90
CA GLN A 234 -19.95 0.10 11.10
C GLN A 234 -20.69 0.60 12.36
N ASN A 235 -20.00 1.29 13.27
CA ASN A 235 -20.59 1.84 14.50
C ASN A 235 -21.18 3.23 14.28
N GLY A 236 -21.11 3.78 13.06
CA GLY A 236 -21.59 5.11 12.72
C GLY A 236 -20.59 6.23 12.99
N ASN A 237 -19.34 5.89 13.33
CA ASN A 237 -18.27 6.89 13.37
C ASN A 237 -17.83 7.20 11.94
N LYS A 238 -17.93 8.47 11.56
CA LYS A 238 -17.44 8.99 10.29
C LYS A 238 -16.81 10.35 10.46
N GLY A 239 -15.99 10.74 9.51
CA GLY A 239 -15.39 12.07 9.53
C GLY A 239 -14.41 12.31 8.40
N ILE A 240 -13.85 13.51 8.43
CA ILE A 240 -12.86 14.00 7.48
C ILE A 240 -11.59 14.30 8.26
N TYR A 241 -10.45 13.89 7.70
CA TYR A 241 -9.14 14.33 8.14
C TYR A 241 -8.54 15.22 7.04
N PRO A 242 -8.22 16.50 7.32
CA PRO A 242 -7.77 17.42 6.31
C PRO A 242 -6.36 17.08 5.82
N ALA A 243 -6.07 17.36 4.55
CA ALA A 243 -4.70 17.30 4.03
C ALA A 243 -3.83 18.39 4.66
N LEU A 244 -2.52 18.13 4.78
CA LEU A 244 -1.55 19.16 5.11
C LEU A 244 -1.16 19.93 3.85
N LYS A 245 -1.02 21.25 3.96
CA LYS A 245 -0.56 22.08 2.86
C LYS A 245 0.96 22.00 2.77
N VAL A 246 1.46 21.48 1.69
CA VAL A 246 2.89 21.29 1.42
C VAL A 246 3.20 21.55 -0.04
N ASP A 247 4.47 21.77 -0.36
CA ASP A 247 4.95 21.88 -1.74
C ASP A 247 5.13 20.47 -2.32
N VAL A 248 4.36 20.13 -3.34
CA VAL A 248 4.34 18.80 -3.96
C VAL A 248 5.47 18.69 -4.98
N VAL A 249 6.31 17.65 -4.81
CA VAL A 249 7.39 17.28 -5.74
C VAL A 249 6.99 16.06 -6.58
N ASP A 250 6.58 14.95 -5.91
CA ASP A 250 6.10 13.72 -6.55
C ASP A 250 5.03 13.10 -5.65
N THR A 251 3.96 12.56 -6.23
CA THR A 251 2.87 11.92 -5.48
C THR A 251 3.02 10.41 -5.37
N THR A 252 4.05 9.83 -5.97
CA THR A 252 4.32 8.39 -5.94
C THR A 252 4.57 7.93 -4.50
N GLY A 253 3.92 6.84 -4.07
CA GLY A 253 4.07 6.29 -2.72
C GLY A 253 3.24 6.98 -1.63
N ALA A 254 2.59 8.12 -1.92
CA ALA A 254 1.77 8.83 -0.93
C ALA A 254 0.63 7.96 -0.37
N GLY A 255 -0.03 7.18 -1.24
CA GLY A 255 -1.11 6.26 -0.85
C GLY A 255 -0.59 5.13 0.06
N ASP A 256 0.57 4.57 -0.28
CA ASP A 256 1.21 3.48 0.46
C ASP A 256 1.62 3.96 1.85
N SER A 257 2.25 5.14 1.93
CA SER A 257 2.67 5.74 3.19
C SER A 257 1.46 6.16 4.05
N PHE A 258 0.40 6.69 3.43
CA PHE A 258 -0.85 6.96 4.13
C PHE A 258 -1.41 5.68 4.75
N PHE A 259 -1.50 4.60 3.96
CA PHE A 259 -1.99 3.31 4.43
C PHE A 259 -1.11 2.75 5.55
N ALA A 260 0.22 2.81 5.42
CA ALA A 260 1.14 2.35 6.46
C ALA A 260 0.86 3.05 7.80
N GLY A 261 0.68 4.37 7.79
CA GLY A 261 0.32 5.16 8.97
C GLY A 261 -1.02 4.76 9.57
N VAL A 262 -2.05 4.53 8.74
CA VAL A 262 -3.37 4.06 9.19
C VAL A 262 -3.25 2.67 9.84
N CYS A 263 -2.56 1.74 9.17
CA CYS A 263 -2.39 0.38 9.66
C CYS A 263 -1.66 0.34 11.00
N MET A 264 -0.55 1.06 11.13
CA MET A 264 0.19 1.17 12.39
C MET A 264 -0.67 1.76 13.50
N GLY A 265 -1.33 2.89 13.24
CA GLY A 265 -2.22 3.51 14.21
C GLY A 265 -3.26 2.55 14.75
N LEU A 266 -4.00 1.87 13.87
CA LEU A 266 -5.04 0.91 14.25
C LEU A 266 -4.49 -0.36 14.93
N THR A 267 -3.29 -0.80 14.56
CA THR A 267 -2.63 -1.95 15.20
C THR A 267 -2.31 -1.65 16.66
N TYR A 268 -1.81 -0.44 16.94
CA TYR A 268 -1.40 -0.01 18.28
C TYR A 268 -2.45 0.83 19.01
N GLY A 269 -3.73 0.61 18.69
CA GLY A 269 -4.87 1.04 19.51
C GLY A 269 -5.34 2.48 19.30
N LYS A 270 -4.90 3.15 18.25
CA LYS A 270 -5.42 4.47 17.87
C LYS A 270 -6.85 4.38 17.32
N THR A 271 -7.61 5.43 17.48
CA THR A 271 -8.91 5.58 16.79
C THR A 271 -8.68 5.74 15.28
N LEU A 272 -9.71 5.48 14.49
CA LEU A 272 -9.64 5.64 13.03
C LEU A 272 -9.26 7.08 12.62
N ARG A 273 -9.76 8.09 13.35
CA ARG A 273 -9.37 9.49 13.14
C ARG A 273 -7.88 9.75 13.39
N GLU A 274 -7.35 9.25 14.51
CA GLU A 274 -5.93 9.40 14.86
C GLU A 274 -5.05 8.67 13.86
N ALA A 275 -5.45 7.46 13.45
CA ALA A 275 -4.75 6.68 12.43
C ALA A 275 -4.70 7.42 11.07
N CYS A 276 -5.79 8.05 10.64
CA CYS A 276 -5.80 8.94 9.47
C CYS A 276 -4.82 10.12 9.63
N GLY A 277 -4.67 10.65 10.85
CA GLY A 277 -3.69 11.70 11.14
C GLY A 277 -2.24 11.26 10.94
N ILE A 278 -1.91 10.05 11.39
CA ILE A 278 -0.58 9.46 11.16
C ILE A 278 -0.36 9.27 9.65
N GLY A 279 -1.33 8.66 8.94
CA GLY A 279 -1.27 8.46 7.49
C GLY A 279 -1.10 9.76 6.71
N THR A 280 -1.84 10.81 7.10
CA THR A 280 -1.73 12.14 6.46
C THR A 280 -0.33 12.73 6.66
N ARG A 281 0.26 12.62 7.85
CA ARG A 281 1.62 13.10 8.11
C ARG A 281 2.65 12.37 7.25
N PHE A 282 2.54 11.05 7.10
CA PHE A 282 3.45 10.27 6.26
C PHE A 282 3.32 10.65 4.79
N ALA A 283 2.12 10.61 4.24
CA ALA A 283 1.86 11.01 2.86
C ALA A 283 2.39 12.42 2.56
N SER A 284 2.18 13.37 3.48
CA SER A 284 2.64 14.75 3.31
C SER A 284 4.17 14.88 3.26
N THR A 285 4.91 14.02 3.98
CA THR A 285 6.39 14.04 3.90
C THR A 285 6.90 13.39 2.62
N VAL A 286 6.24 12.33 2.16
CA VAL A 286 6.60 11.64 0.91
C VAL A 286 6.44 12.57 -0.29
N ILE A 287 5.31 13.24 -0.42
CA ILE A 287 5.04 14.10 -1.59
C ILE A 287 5.93 15.35 -1.68
N CYS A 288 6.68 15.69 -0.63
CA CYS A 288 7.68 16.76 -0.63
C CYS A 288 9.03 16.33 -1.21
N THR A 289 9.20 15.09 -1.59
CA THR A 289 10.47 14.52 -2.07
C THR A 289 10.25 13.70 -3.33
N SER A 290 11.32 13.20 -3.92
CA SER A 290 11.29 12.23 -5.02
C SER A 290 11.32 10.77 -4.53
N GLU A 291 11.35 10.56 -3.20
CA GLU A 291 11.29 9.23 -2.59
C GLU A 291 9.83 8.75 -2.53
N ASN A 292 9.62 7.45 -2.59
CA ASN A 292 8.29 6.82 -2.53
C ASN A 292 7.95 6.20 -1.16
N ILE A 293 8.71 6.57 -0.13
CA ILE A 293 8.56 6.14 1.26
C ILE A 293 8.77 7.31 2.20
N CYS A 294 8.21 7.23 3.41
CA CYS A 294 8.37 8.28 4.40
C CYS A 294 9.80 8.33 4.99
N PRO A 295 10.25 9.49 5.47
CA PRO A 295 11.48 9.59 6.22
C PRO A 295 11.39 8.84 7.57
N ARG A 296 12.51 8.74 8.27
CA ARG A 296 12.52 8.15 9.62
C ARG A 296 11.78 9.02 10.62
N PHE A 297 10.99 8.35 11.44
CA PHE A 297 10.29 8.90 12.59
C PHE A 297 10.53 8.05 13.83
N MET A 298 10.30 8.64 14.99
CA MET A 298 10.28 7.89 16.25
C MET A 298 8.84 7.48 16.59
N PRO A 299 8.60 6.26 17.11
CA PRO A 299 7.26 5.79 17.47
C PRO A 299 6.52 6.73 18.42
N GLU A 300 7.26 7.33 19.37
CA GLU A 300 6.73 8.27 20.37
C GLU A 300 6.12 9.53 19.74
N GLU A 301 6.57 9.94 18.54
CA GLU A 301 6.00 11.08 17.83
C GLU A 301 4.51 10.87 17.48
N PHE A 302 4.09 9.61 17.44
CA PHE A 302 2.72 9.19 17.14
C PHE A 302 2.04 8.54 18.35
N GLY A 303 2.73 8.48 19.51
CA GLY A 303 2.26 7.77 20.68
C GLY A 303 2.04 6.26 20.40
N LEU A 304 2.89 5.67 19.56
CA LEU A 304 2.89 4.24 19.28
C LEU A 304 3.84 3.57 20.28
N GLU A 305 3.29 3.16 21.41
CA GLU A 305 4.00 2.32 22.40
C GLU A 305 3.65 0.85 22.14
N ARG A 306 4.67 -0.02 22.17
CA ARG A 306 4.50 -1.47 22.11
C ARG A 306 4.02 -2.03 23.45
#